data_ec6a460c7eb25357076f5dcc164c7e9b
#
_entry.id   ec6a460c7eb25357076f5dcc164c7e9b
#
_cell.length_a   1.000
_cell.length_b   1.000
_cell.length_c   1.000
_cell.angle_alpha   90.00
_cell.angle_beta   90.00
_cell.angle_gamma   90.00
#
_symmetry.space_group_name_H-M   'P 1'
#
loop_
_entity.id
_entity.type
_entity.pdbx_description
1 polymer ?
#
loop_
_entity_poly.entity_id
_entity_poly.type
_entity_poly.pdbx_seq_one_letter_code
_entity_poly.pdbx_strand_id
1 'polypeptide(L)'
;MKNVPRGVRAAALSIAMVASFVTFGLVSSSGAGADTPVTAFYLDIGASSSLGVQPTTTYPKGQRTDEGYADYLVAAEAAKGVTLDLHEIGCSGETTNVMVYGGDRCYASPDTQLNEALTFLQSHQDENGLVTIDLGFNDLLPCLHQWLTNPECVTRQLDNVRQQLTAIIALLKDVAGPNVKFIGVGHYDPFVADSWNDPYRAVYAKWSMHAVRHLDEVLRLVYESFEIPMADVAQAFKIDSTTTVNVAGIGSVPENVAEVCQLTWMCQPEPLGPNIHPNDLGYQAIAEAIEQQITPW
;
A
#
# COMPACT_ATOMS: atom_id res chain seq x y z
N MET A 1 -57.33 -55.41 42.04
CA MET A 1 -58.65 -55.06 42.63
C MET A 1 -59.05 -53.72 42.01
N LYS A 2 -60.16 -53.79 41.23
CA LYS A 2 -61.28 -52.83 41.16
C LYS A 2 -60.89 -51.37 40.85
N ASN A 3 -61.44 -50.62 39.93
CA ASN A 3 -62.62 -50.72 39.03
C ASN A 3 -62.55 -49.56 38.04
N VAL A 4 -62.99 -49.81 36.81
CA VAL A 4 -63.43 -48.78 35.84
C VAL A 4 -64.87 -48.39 36.22
N PRO A 5 -65.49 -47.24 35.92
CA PRO A 5 -66.02 -47.03 34.58
C PRO A 5 -66.11 -45.56 34.04
N ARG A 6 -66.08 -45.49 32.72
CA ARG A 6 -67.10 -44.96 31.77
C ARG A 6 -67.56 -43.50 31.86
N GLY A 7 -67.47 -42.85 30.68
CA GLY A 7 -68.31 -41.70 30.35
C GLY A 7 -67.94 -41.03 29.04
N VAL A 8 -68.41 -41.54 27.92
CA VAL A 8 -68.36 -40.96 26.57
C VAL A 8 -69.34 -39.80 26.46
N ARG A 9 -68.94 -38.69 25.93
CA ARG A 9 -69.80 -37.81 25.11
C ARG A 9 -69.01 -37.16 24.01
N ALA A 10 -69.30 -37.51 22.77
CA ALA A 10 -68.89 -36.88 21.57
C ALA A 10 -69.61 -35.53 21.39
N ALA A 11 -68.86 -34.47 21.10
CA ALA A 11 -69.39 -33.22 20.58
C ALA A 11 -68.80 -33.01 19.22
N ALA A 12 -69.58 -33.04 18.20
CA ALA A 12 -69.21 -32.70 16.84
C ALA A 12 -69.05 -31.18 16.74
N LEU A 13 -67.87 -30.74 16.41
CA LEU A 13 -67.60 -29.32 16.09
C LEU A 13 -67.41 -29.19 14.57
N SER A 14 -68.36 -28.49 13.94
CA SER A 14 -68.31 -28.13 12.52
C SER A 14 -67.21 -27.12 12.28
N ILE A 15 -66.22 -27.49 11.47
CA ILE A 15 -65.15 -26.58 11.04
C ILE A 15 -65.62 -25.89 9.76
N ALA A 16 -65.90 -24.58 9.85
CA ALA A 16 -66.11 -23.72 8.71
C ALA A 16 -64.72 -23.40 8.08
N MET A 17 -64.47 -23.86 6.87
CA MET A 17 -63.31 -23.47 6.08
C MET A 17 -63.51 -22.05 5.60
N VAL A 18 -62.71 -21.14 6.16
CA VAL A 18 -62.49 -19.78 5.58
C VAL A 18 -61.34 -19.90 4.58
N ALA A 19 -61.65 -19.84 3.31
CA ALA A 19 -60.66 -19.74 2.23
C ALA A 19 -60.08 -18.33 2.22
N SER A 20 -58.91 -18.15 2.81
CA SER A 20 -58.15 -16.91 2.66
C SER A 20 -57.40 -16.95 1.32
N PHE A 21 -57.83 -16.16 0.36
CA PHE A 21 -57.07 -15.87 -0.84
C PHE A 21 -55.82 -15.01 -0.48
N VAL A 22 -54.67 -15.67 -0.41
CA VAL A 22 -53.39 -14.97 -0.35
C VAL A 22 -53.05 -14.51 -1.77
N THR A 23 -53.27 -13.26 -2.03
CA THR A 23 -52.72 -12.60 -3.25
C THR A 23 -51.23 -12.52 -3.12
N PHE A 24 -50.49 -13.38 -3.83
CA PHE A 24 -49.06 -13.23 -4.06
C PHE A 24 -48.85 -11.97 -4.90
N GLY A 25 -48.52 -10.89 -4.23
CA GLY A 25 -47.95 -9.72 -4.90
C GLY A 25 -46.59 -10.14 -5.48
N LEU A 26 -46.47 -10.15 -6.80
CA LEU A 26 -45.18 -10.21 -7.49
C LEU A 26 -44.42 -8.93 -7.09
N VAL A 27 -43.51 -9.06 -6.10
CA VAL A 27 -42.48 -8.09 -5.87
C VAL A 27 -41.56 -8.20 -7.08
N SER A 28 -41.73 -7.30 -8.04
CA SER A 28 -40.71 -7.08 -9.07
C SER A 28 -39.44 -6.68 -8.34
N SER A 29 -38.48 -7.61 -8.20
CA SER A 29 -37.11 -7.27 -7.89
C SER A 29 -36.66 -6.35 -9.02
N SER A 30 -36.60 -5.02 -8.76
CA SER A 30 -35.81 -4.12 -9.58
C SER A 30 -34.43 -4.73 -9.67
N GLY A 31 -34.08 -5.22 -10.86
CA GLY A 31 -32.74 -5.73 -11.13
C GLY A 31 -31.75 -4.67 -10.70
N ALA A 32 -30.81 -5.05 -9.85
CA ALA A 32 -29.61 -4.27 -9.67
C ALA A 32 -29.08 -4.04 -11.09
N GLY A 33 -29.08 -2.80 -11.54
CA GLY A 33 -28.43 -2.43 -12.78
C GLY A 33 -27.01 -2.98 -12.67
N ALA A 34 -26.56 -3.76 -13.64
CA ALA A 34 -25.15 -4.10 -13.74
C ALA A 34 -24.43 -2.76 -13.82
N ASP A 35 -23.67 -2.43 -12.78
CA ASP A 35 -22.82 -1.24 -12.80
C ASP A 35 -21.94 -1.35 -14.06
N THR A 36 -21.87 -0.25 -14.82
CA THR A 36 -21.02 -0.22 -16.00
C THR A 36 -19.59 -0.45 -15.53
N PRO A 37 -18.85 -1.41 -16.11
CA PRO A 37 -17.46 -1.65 -15.71
C PRO A 37 -16.68 -0.33 -15.76
N VAL A 38 -16.03 0.03 -14.67
CA VAL A 38 -15.18 1.21 -14.61
C VAL A 38 -13.83 0.86 -15.19
N THR A 39 -13.34 1.67 -16.12
CA THR A 39 -11.97 1.60 -16.61
C THR A 39 -11.25 2.87 -16.23
N ALA A 40 -10.04 2.74 -15.72
CA ALA A 40 -9.18 3.85 -15.36
C ALA A 40 -7.73 3.51 -15.70
N PHE A 41 -6.90 4.50 -16.02
CA PHE A 41 -5.46 4.27 -16.02
C PHE A 41 -4.94 4.20 -14.58
N TYR A 42 -3.82 3.52 -14.40
CA TYR A 42 -3.07 3.54 -13.16
C TYR A 42 -1.61 3.92 -13.45
N LEU A 43 -1.22 5.15 -13.10
CA LEU A 43 0.14 5.64 -13.22
C LEU A 43 0.86 5.44 -11.88
N ASP A 44 1.86 4.56 -11.87
CA ASP A 44 2.67 4.27 -10.70
C ASP A 44 4.04 4.96 -10.79
N ILE A 45 4.21 5.97 -9.92
CA ILE A 45 5.39 6.83 -9.84
C ILE A 45 6.19 6.45 -8.61
N GLY A 46 7.50 6.19 -8.78
CA GLY A 46 8.29 5.88 -7.60
C GLY A 46 9.68 5.32 -7.89
N ALA A 47 10.13 4.52 -6.94
CA ALA A 47 11.46 3.93 -6.95
C ALA A 47 11.41 2.41 -7.15
N SER A 48 12.24 1.67 -6.43
CA SER A 48 12.29 0.20 -6.54
C SER A 48 11.04 -0.50 -6.01
N SER A 49 10.39 0.07 -5.00
CA SER A 49 9.16 -0.54 -4.45
C SER A 49 7.99 -0.44 -5.43
N SER A 50 7.90 0.65 -6.20
CA SER A 50 6.88 0.80 -7.24
C SER A 50 7.07 -0.20 -8.40
N LEU A 51 8.26 -0.73 -8.57
CA LEU A 51 8.60 -1.74 -9.58
C LEU A 51 8.55 -3.18 -9.06
N GLY A 52 8.08 -3.41 -7.85
CA GLY A 52 8.05 -4.75 -7.26
C GLY A 52 9.43 -5.40 -7.16
N VAL A 53 10.49 -4.61 -6.90
CA VAL A 53 11.85 -5.15 -6.90
C VAL A 53 12.05 -6.16 -5.78
N GLN A 54 12.49 -7.37 -6.16
CA GLN A 54 12.81 -8.45 -5.22
C GLN A 54 14.15 -9.10 -5.56
N PRO A 55 14.93 -9.57 -4.56
CA PRO A 55 16.16 -10.29 -4.79
C PRO A 55 15.92 -11.69 -5.34
N THR A 56 16.85 -12.16 -6.15
CA THR A 56 16.92 -13.54 -6.60
C THR A 56 18.34 -14.06 -6.41
N THR A 57 18.56 -15.38 -6.53
CA THR A 57 19.90 -15.95 -6.44
C THR A 57 20.86 -15.42 -7.50
N THR A 58 20.32 -15.00 -8.66
CA THR A 58 21.09 -14.42 -9.77
C THR A 58 21.28 -12.91 -9.60
N TYR A 59 20.28 -12.23 -9.01
CA TYR A 59 20.27 -10.79 -8.79
C TYR A 59 20.01 -10.48 -7.30
N PRO A 60 20.99 -10.70 -6.42
CA PRO A 60 20.78 -10.55 -4.98
C PRO A 60 20.50 -9.11 -4.52
N LYS A 61 20.80 -8.10 -5.36
CA LYS A 61 20.43 -6.70 -5.10
C LYS A 61 18.96 -6.39 -5.45
N GLY A 62 18.30 -7.30 -6.17
CA GLY A 62 16.94 -7.18 -6.64
C GLY A 62 16.84 -6.90 -8.13
N GLN A 63 15.71 -7.33 -8.67
CA GLN A 63 15.26 -7.04 -10.04
C GLN A 63 13.76 -6.77 -10.01
N ARG A 64 13.23 -6.04 -10.99
CA ARG A 64 11.78 -5.87 -11.20
C ARG A 64 11.10 -7.24 -11.30
N THR A 65 9.92 -7.34 -10.71
CA THR A 65 9.01 -8.49 -10.82
C THR A 65 7.62 -8.01 -11.22
N ASP A 66 6.72 -8.94 -11.53
CA ASP A 66 5.29 -8.67 -11.73
C ASP A 66 4.50 -8.98 -10.43
N GLU A 67 5.13 -8.80 -9.29
CA GLU A 67 4.59 -9.03 -7.94
C GLU A 67 4.86 -7.82 -7.03
N GLY A 68 4.74 -6.61 -7.59
CA GLY A 68 4.78 -5.34 -6.89
C GLY A 68 3.43 -4.98 -6.27
N TYR A 69 3.40 -3.95 -5.43
CA TYR A 69 2.13 -3.48 -4.87
C TYR A 69 1.14 -3.00 -5.95
N ALA A 70 1.65 -2.49 -7.07
CA ALA A 70 0.83 -2.06 -8.19
C ALA A 70 0.09 -3.25 -8.84
N ASP A 71 0.78 -4.38 -9.02
CA ASP A 71 0.19 -5.60 -9.58
C ASP A 71 -0.92 -6.15 -8.67
N TYR A 72 -0.67 -6.20 -7.35
CA TYR A 72 -1.66 -6.64 -6.37
C TYR A 72 -2.87 -5.70 -6.32
N LEU A 73 -2.65 -4.39 -6.43
CA LEU A 73 -3.73 -3.40 -6.46
C LEU A 73 -4.60 -3.54 -7.71
N VAL A 74 -4.00 -3.75 -8.88
CA VAL A 74 -4.72 -4.06 -10.13
C VAL A 74 -5.61 -5.29 -9.96
N ALA A 75 -5.07 -6.35 -9.36
CA ALA A 75 -5.84 -7.58 -9.12
C ALA A 75 -6.99 -7.35 -8.11
N ALA A 76 -6.76 -6.58 -7.04
CA ALA A 76 -7.77 -6.25 -6.03
C ALA A 76 -8.91 -5.41 -6.61
N GLU A 77 -8.60 -4.38 -7.41
CA GLU A 77 -9.61 -3.54 -8.06
C GLU A 77 -10.39 -4.32 -9.14
N ALA A 78 -9.72 -5.21 -9.88
CA ALA A 78 -10.40 -6.09 -10.84
C ALA A 78 -11.44 -7.01 -10.16
N ALA A 79 -11.17 -7.49 -8.96
CA ALA A 79 -12.12 -8.27 -8.16
C ALA A 79 -13.39 -7.48 -7.76
N LYS A 80 -13.31 -6.13 -7.76
CA LYS A 80 -14.43 -5.20 -7.52
C LYS A 80 -15.12 -4.75 -8.80
N GLY A 81 -14.67 -5.21 -9.97
CA GLY A 81 -15.21 -4.83 -11.28
C GLY A 81 -14.61 -3.55 -11.87
N VAL A 82 -13.47 -3.09 -11.35
CA VAL A 82 -12.71 -1.95 -11.88
C VAL A 82 -11.50 -2.48 -12.66
N THR A 83 -11.33 -2.02 -13.90
CA THR A 83 -10.16 -2.33 -14.72
C THR A 83 -9.16 -1.19 -14.61
N LEU A 84 -7.98 -1.46 -14.05
CA LEU A 84 -6.86 -0.54 -14.02
C LEU A 84 -5.87 -0.89 -15.13
N ASP A 85 -5.60 0.05 -16.04
CA ASP A 85 -4.54 -0.07 -17.06
C ASP A 85 -3.24 0.48 -16.46
N LEU A 86 -2.36 -0.44 -16.05
CA LEU A 86 -1.16 -0.12 -15.28
C LEU A 86 -0.04 0.43 -16.18
N HIS A 87 0.44 1.61 -15.83
CA HIS A 87 1.60 2.26 -16.41
C HIS A 87 2.64 2.57 -15.32
N GLU A 88 3.63 1.70 -15.19
CA GLU A 88 4.72 1.84 -14.20
C GLU A 88 5.89 2.60 -14.82
N ILE A 89 6.20 3.74 -14.23
CA ILE A 89 7.31 4.61 -14.66
C ILE A 89 8.43 4.73 -13.61
N GLY A 90 8.36 3.94 -12.54
CA GLY A 90 9.33 3.95 -11.47
C GLY A 90 10.79 3.69 -11.94
N CYS A 91 11.74 4.16 -11.15
CA CYS A 91 13.16 3.87 -11.37
C CYS A 91 13.86 3.48 -10.06
N SER A 92 14.52 2.32 -10.04
CA SER A 92 15.21 1.85 -8.83
C SER A 92 16.27 2.83 -8.36
N GLY A 93 16.16 3.28 -7.11
CA GLY A 93 17.04 4.28 -6.51
C GLY A 93 16.59 5.72 -6.73
N GLU A 94 15.40 5.93 -7.31
CA GLU A 94 14.82 7.26 -7.54
C GLU A 94 14.76 8.09 -6.26
N THR A 95 15.11 9.35 -6.38
CA THR A 95 14.98 10.36 -5.33
C THR A 95 14.13 11.51 -5.83
N THR A 96 13.60 12.32 -4.94
CA THR A 96 12.84 13.51 -5.33
C THR A 96 13.69 14.47 -6.20
N ASN A 97 15.01 14.52 -5.97
CA ASN A 97 15.92 15.33 -6.77
C ASN A 97 16.09 14.77 -8.18
N VAL A 98 16.34 13.47 -8.29
CA VAL A 98 16.60 12.82 -9.59
C VAL A 98 15.34 12.82 -10.44
N MET A 99 14.15 12.63 -9.83
CA MET A 99 12.88 12.74 -10.53
C MET A 99 12.68 14.08 -11.23
N VAL A 100 13.19 15.17 -10.64
CA VAL A 100 13.08 16.53 -11.23
C VAL A 100 14.18 16.83 -12.25
N TYR A 101 15.42 16.47 -11.91
CA TYR A 101 16.60 16.92 -12.66
C TYR A 101 17.24 15.82 -13.52
N GLY A 102 16.78 14.58 -13.39
CA GLY A 102 17.36 13.43 -14.07
C GLY A 102 18.70 13.00 -13.49
N GLY A 103 19.36 12.10 -14.19
CA GLY A 103 20.69 11.59 -13.81
C GLY A 103 20.64 10.16 -13.26
N ASP A 104 19.50 9.48 -13.37
CA ASP A 104 19.37 8.06 -13.09
C ASP A 104 19.75 7.17 -14.28
N ARG A 105 19.48 5.89 -14.17
CA ARG A 105 19.77 4.90 -15.21
C ARG A 105 18.58 4.58 -16.11
N CYS A 106 17.38 5.04 -15.74
CA CYS A 106 16.15 4.70 -16.42
C CYS A 106 15.79 5.72 -17.49
N TYR A 107 16.10 6.98 -17.25
CA TYR A 107 15.78 8.09 -18.15
C TYR A 107 17.05 8.73 -18.73
N ALA A 108 17.14 8.72 -20.07
CA ALA A 108 18.25 9.35 -20.77
C ALA A 108 18.09 10.87 -20.74
N SER A 109 19.10 11.60 -20.22
CA SER A 109 19.06 13.07 -20.20
C SER A 109 18.77 13.65 -21.61
N PRO A 110 17.82 14.61 -21.76
CA PRO A 110 17.19 15.44 -20.71
C PRO A 110 15.89 14.85 -20.09
N ASP A 111 15.52 13.62 -20.42
CA ASP A 111 14.30 13.01 -19.94
C ASP A 111 14.39 12.70 -18.43
N THR A 112 13.23 12.73 -17.75
CA THR A 112 13.08 12.45 -16.33
C THR A 112 11.80 11.70 -16.09
N GLN A 113 11.70 11.00 -14.94
CA GLN A 113 10.44 10.37 -14.53
C GLN A 113 9.30 11.39 -14.43
N LEU A 114 9.60 12.62 -13.96
CA LEU A 114 8.61 13.70 -13.91
C LEU A 114 8.10 14.08 -15.31
N ASN A 115 9.00 14.23 -16.28
CA ASN A 115 8.59 14.58 -17.65
C ASN A 115 7.69 13.50 -18.28
N GLU A 116 7.98 12.22 -18.03
CA GLU A 116 7.13 11.12 -18.47
C GLU A 116 5.76 11.15 -17.80
N ALA A 117 5.71 11.33 -16.48
CA ALA A 117 4.46 11.47 -15.73
C ALA A 117 3.60 12.64 -16.25
N LEU A 118 4.21 13.81 -16.46
CA LEU A 118 3.50 14.99 -16.98
C LEU A 118 2.95 14.74 -18.39
N THR A 119 3.74 14.14 -19.27
CA THR A 119 3.32 13.81 -20.65
C THR A 119 2.18 12.80 -20.65
N PHE A 120 2.28 11.77 -19.81
CA PHE A 120 1.21 10.78 -19.68
C PHE A 120 -0.08 11.43 -19.20
N LEU A 121 -0.06 12.17 -18.09
CA LEU A 121 -1.25 12.82 -17.53
C LEU A 121 -1.88 13.83 -18.50
N GLN A 122 -1.08 14.59 -19.25
CA GLN A 122 -1.57 15.51 -20.28
C GLN A 122 -2.33 14.81 -21.40
N SER A 123 -1.96 13.57 -21.74
CA SER A 123 -2.62 12.79 -22.78
C SER A 123 -3.89 12.05 -22.32
N HIS A 124 -4.14 11.97 -21.00
CA HIS A 124 -5.24 11.23 -20.38
C HIS A 124 -6.17 12.10 -19.52
N GLN A 125 -6.27 13.40 -19.83
CA GLN A 125 -7.02 14.38 -19.00
C GLN A 125 -8.53 14.10 -18.89
N ASP A 126 -9.11 13.45 -19.89
CA ASP A 126 -10.56 13.15 -19.95
C ASP A 126 -10.90 11.76 -19.36
N GLU A 127 -9.90 11.04 -18.85
CA GLU A 127 -10.06 9.68 -18.35
C GLU A 127 -10.14 9.63 -16.82
N ASN A 128 -10.73 8.54 -16.31
CA ASN A 128 -10.57 8.21 -14.90
C ASN A 128 -9.14 7.71 -14.68
N GLY A 129 -8.54 8.06 -13.54
CA GLY A 129 -7.17 7.67 -13.26
C GLY A 129 -6.87 7.49 -11.79
N LEU A 130 -5.87 6.67 -11.53
CA LEU A 130 -5.20 6.53 -10.24
C LEU A 130 -3.72 6.87 -10.43
N VAL A 131 -3.17 7.64 -9.51
CA VAL A 131 -1.73 7.92 -9.43
C VAL A 131 -1.25 7.58 -8.04
N THR A 132 -0.27 6.69 -7.92
CA THR A 132 0.48 6.46 -6.68
C THR A 132 1.84 7.15 -6.74
N ILE A 133 2.31 7.68 -5.61
CA ILE A 133 3.61 8.36 -5.51
C ILE A 133 4.40 7.76 -4.33
N ASP A 134 5.44 6.99 -4.66
CA ASP A 134 6.34 6.30 -3.71
C ASP A 134 7.75 6.89 -3.81
N LEU A 135 7.98 8.02 -3.13
CA LEU A 135 9.22 8.78 -3.15
C LEU A 135 9.66 9.21 -1.74
N GLY A 136 10.96 9.43 -1.57
CA GLY A 136 11.54 10.02 -0.36
C GLY A 136 12.47 9.10 0.42
N PHE A 137 12.24 7.78 0.42
CA PHE A 137 13.10 6.85 1.16
C PHE A 137 14.54 6.86 0.64
N ASN A 138 14.75 6.88 -0.67
CA ASN A 138 16.09 6.92 -1.25
C ASN A 138 16.82 8.26 -1.03
N ASP A 139 16.10 9.37 -0.83
CA ASP A 139 16.67 10.63 -0.38
C ASP A 139 17.31 10.49 1.00
N LEU A 140 16.65 9.74 1.89
CA LEU A 140 17.07 9.53 3.27
C LEU A 140 18.16 8.46 3.41
N LEU A 141 18.16 7.43 2.57
CA LEU A 141 19.01 6.24 2.69
C LEU A 141 20.51 6.53 2.84
N PRO A 142 21.14 7.48 2.11
CA PRO A 142 22.54 7.84 2.32
C PRO A 142 22.82 8.41 3.71
N CYS A 143 21.84 9.11 4.32
CA CYS A 143 21.96 9.64 5.68
C CYS A 143 21.89 8.53 6.72
N LEU A 144 21.06 7.52 6.49
CA LEU A 144 20.96 6.34 7.37
C LEU A 144 22.32 5.61 7.44
N HIS A 145 23.05 5.53 6.35
CA HIS A 145 24.39 4.93 6.32
C HIS A 145 25.46 5.80 7.00
N GLN A 146 25.22 7.11 7.17
CA GLN A 146 26.16 8.08 7.74
C GLN A 146 25.76 8.58 9.13
N TRP A 147 24.89 7.89 9.82
CA TRP A 147 24.23 8.34 11.05
C TRP A 147 25.19 8.80 12.17
N LEU A 148 26.38 8.20 12.28
CA LEU A 148 27.38 8.59 13.27
C LEU A 148 28.24 9.78 12.84
N THR A 149 28.42 9.99 11.55
CA THR A 149 29.39 10.94 11.00
C THR A 149 28.75 12.22 10.48
N ASN A 150 27.46 12.19 10.19
CA ASN A 150 26.73 13.32 9.62
C ASN A 150 25.31 13.45 10.19
N PRO A 151 25.14 13.82 11.47
CA PRO A 151 23.85 13.86 12.15
C PRO A 151 22.87 14.87 11.55
N GLU A 152 23.34 15.92 10.86
CA GLU A 152 22.49 16.92 10.22
C GLU A 152 21.99 16.49 8.83
N CYS A 153 22.47 15.36 8.31
CA CYS A 153 22.09 14.85 6.99
C CYS A 153 20.58 14.65 6.88
N VAL A 154 19.99 14.00 7.85
CA VAL A 154 18.53 13.70 7.89
C VAL A 154 17.72 14.99 7.77
N THR A 155 18.00 16.00 8.60
CA THR A 155 17.26 17.26 8.58
C THR A 155 17.33 17.94 7.20
N ARG A 156 18.52 17.99 6.61
CA ARG A 156 18.69 18.59 5.27
C ARG A 156 17.93 17.82 4.19
N GLN A 157 17.96 16.48 4.23
CA GLN A 157 17.25 15.69 3.23
C GLN A 157 15.74 15.76 3.40
N LEU A 158 15.24 15.80 4.63
CA LEU A 158 13.80 16.01 4.87
C LEU A 158 13.32 17.36 4.34
N ASP A 159 14.12 18.42 4.50
CA ASP A 159 13.80 19.73 3.92
C ASP A 159 13.83 19.70 2.38
N ASN A 160 14.77 18.98 1.77
CA ASN A 160 14.83 18.81 0.32
C ASN A 160 13.61 18.03 -0.19
N VAL A 161 13.29 16.89 0.44
CA VAL A 161 12.10 16.09 0.09
C VAL A 161 10.85 16.94 0.16
N ARG A 162 10.64 17.68 1.25
CA ARG A 162 9.49 18.57 1.40
C ARG A 162 9.37 19.56 0.25
N GLN A 163 10.45 20.23 -0.11
CA GLN A 163 10.43 21.25 -1.17
C GLN A 163 10.20 20.64 -2.55
N GLN A 164 10.89 19.56 -2.87
CA GLN A 164 10.82 18.94 -4.19
C GLN A 164 9.51 18.19 -4.39
N LEU A 165 9.05 17.41 -3.41
CA LEU A 165 7.78 16.72 -3.49
C LEU A 165 6.61 17.70 -3.63
N THR A 166 6.66 18.85 -2.92
CA THR A 166 5.67 19.93 -3.10
C THR A 166 5.62 20.41 -4.55
N ALA A 167 6.80 20.63 -5.16
CA ALA A 167 6.87 21.08 -6.57
C ALA A 167 6.40 19.99 -7.54
N ILE A 168 6.81 18.74 -7.32
CA ILE A 168 6.39 17.58 -8.13
C ILE A 168 4.87 17.46 -8.13
N ILE A 169 4.24 17.41 -6.94
CA ILE A 169 2.78 17.26 -6.81
C ILE A 169 2.05 18.45 -7.46
N ALA A 170 2.53 19.67 -7.26
CA ALA A 170 1.92 20.84 -7.87
C ALA A 170 1.88 20.72 -9.40
N LEU A 171 2.99 20.29 -10.02
CA LEU A 171 3.07 20.09 -11.48
C LEU A 171 2.17 18.94 -11.95
N LEU A 172 2.16 17.81 -11.25
CA LEU A 172 1.31 16.66 -11.60
C LEU A 172 -0.17 17.04 -11.53
N LYS A 173 -0.60 17.73 -10.48
CA LYS A 173 -2.00 18.18 -10.32
C LYS A 173 -2.41 19.26 -11.30
N ASP A 174 -1.49 20.10 -11.76
CA ASP A 174 -1.76 21.14 -12.75
C ASP A 174 -2.14 20.56 -14.12
N VAL A 175 -1.59 19.40 -14.47
CA VAL A 175 -1.82 18.73 -15.76
C VAL A 175 -2.81 17.57 -15.69
N ALA A 176 -3.09 17.04 -14.51
CA ALA A 176 -3.99 15.92 -14.33
C ALA A 176 -5.46 16.33 -14.59
N GLY A 177 -6.24 15.41 -15.15
CA GLY A 177 -7.68 15.59 -15.30
C GLY A 177 -8.43 15.60 -13.97
N PRO A 178 -9.69 16.10 -13.94
CA PRO A 178 -10.48 16.24 -12.73
C PRO A 178 -10.88 14.88 -12.10
N ASN A 179 -10.83 13.80 -12.86
CA ASN A 179 -11.21 12.46 -12.43
C ASN A 179 -9.99 11.62 -11.97
N VAL A 180 -8.83 12.22 -11.79
CA VAL A 180 -7.60 11.54 -11.37
C VAL A 180 -7.50 11.57 -9.85
N LYS A 181 -7.42 10.37 -9.26
CA LYS A 181 -7.17 10.15 -7.84
C LYS A 181 -5.68 10.05 -7.60
N PHE A 182 -5.18 10.76 -6.59
CA PHE A 182 -3.79 10.68 -6.15
C PHE A 182 -3.72 10.02 -4.78
N ILE A 183 -2.73 9.16 -4.57
CA ILE A 183 -2.43 8.54 -3.28
C ILE A 183 -0.92 8.61 -3.05
N GLY A 184 -0.50 9.20 -1.93
CA GLY A 184 0.86 9.10 -1.45
C GLY A 184 1.12 7.75 -0.81
N VAL A 185 2.31 7.19 -0.98
CA VAL A 185 2.72 5.94 -0.35
C VAL A 185 3.71 6.26 0.77
N GLY A 186 3.40 5.84 1.99
CA GLY A 186 4.30 5.94 3.14
C GLY A 186 5.36 4.84 3.14
N HIS A 187 6.23 4.85 4.16
CA HIS A 187 7.35 3.93 4.22
C HIS A 187 7.39 3.13 5.52
N TYR A 188 7.94 1.93 5.46
CA TYR A 188 8.39 1.18 6.63
C TYR A 188 9.90 1.36 6.82
N ASP A 189 10.40 1.04 8.03
CA ASP A 189 11.84 0.98 8.28
C ASP A 189 12.34 -0.46 8.23
N PRO A 190 13.05 -0.88 7.17
CA PRO A 190 13.60 -2.23 7.08
C PRO A 190 14.66 -2.52 8.14
N PHE A 191 15.36 -1.49 8.63
CA PHE A 191 16.48 -1.66 9.57
C PHE A 191 16.04 -1.96 11.01
N VAL A 192 14.74 -1.88 11.30
CA VAL A 192 14.18 -2.39 12.57
C VAL A 192 14.53 -3.86 12.77
N ALA A 193 14.58 -4.65 11.69
CA ALA A 193 14.98 -6.05 11.73
C ALA A 193 16.43 -6.28 12.23
N ASP A 194 17.31 -5.30 12.10
CA ASP A 194 18.69 -5.40 12.59
C ASP A 194 18.78 -5.41 14.13
N SER A 195 17.73 -5.04 14.84
CA SER A 195 17.75 -4.82 16.30
C SER A 195 17.82 -6.10 17.13
N TRP A 196 17.51 -7.25 16.57
CA TRP A 196 17.25 -8.44 17.38
C TRP A 196 18.50 -9.23 17.81
N ASN A 197 19.66 -9.05 17.17
CA ASN A 197 20.87 -9.86 17.40
C ASN A 197 22.07 -9.10 17.96
N ASP A 198 22.07 -7.76 17.92
CA ASP A 198 23.25 -6.96 18.25
C ASP A 198 22.84 -5.66 18.95
N PRO A 199 23.34 -5.37 20.17
CA PRO A 199 23.06 -4.14 20.88
C PRO A 199 23.43 -2.86 20.11
N TYR A 200 24.50 -2.89 19.29
CA TYR A 200 24.89 -1.76 18.45
C TYR A 200 23.85 -1.53 17.33
N ARG A 201 23.43 -2.61 16.68
CA ARG A 201 22.36 -2.57 15.66
C ARG A 201 21.02 -2.15 16.25
N ALA A 202 20.74 -2.50 17.51
CA ALA A 202 19.55 -2.02 18.21
C ALA A 202 19.54 -0.48 18.39
N VAL A 203 20.71 0.14 18.58
CA VAL A 203 20.81 1.62 18.62
C VAL A 203 20.58 2.20 17.23
N TYR A 204 21.15 1.61 16.21
CA TYR A 204 20.94 2.00 14.81
C TYR A 204 19.47 1.89 14.40
N ALA A 205 18.81 0.75 14.69
CA ALA A 205 17.41 0.52 14.39
C ALA A 205 16.46 1.57 15.04
N LYS A 206 16.74 1.97 16.28
CA LYS A 206 15.96 3.05 16.92
C LYS A 206 16.16 4.40 16.24
N TRP A 207 17.37 4.67 15.79
CA TRP A 207 17.69 5.91 15.12
C TRP A 207 17.10 5.95 13.71
N SER A 208 17.23 4.86 12.92
CA SER A 208 16.64 4.76 11.58
C SER A 208 15.11 4.87 11.63
N MET A 209 14.48 4.18 12.58
CA MET A 209 13.04 4.28 12.80
C MET A 209 12.58 5.71 13.08
N HIS A 210 13.35 6.48 13.90
CA HIS A 210 13.05 7.88 14.14
C HIS A 210 13.18 8.71 12.86
N ALA A 211 14.21 8.47 12.06
CA ALA A 211 14.43 9.19 10.81
C ALA A 211 13.35 8.88 9.75
N VAL A 212 12.95 7.61 9.60
CA VAL A 212 11.88 7.21 8.66
C VAL A 212 10.51 7.74 9.11
N ARG A 213 10.21 7.76 10.40
CA ARG A 213 8.98 8.42 10.90
C ARG A 213 8.93 9.91 10.61
N HIS A 214 10.07 10.61 10.71
CA HIS A 214 10.13 12.02 10.33
C HIS A 214 9.94 12.20 8.82
N LEU A 215 10.42 11.25 8.01
CA LEU A 215 10.13 11.24 6.57
C LEU A 215 8.62 11.13 6.35
N ASP A 216 7.97 10.12 6.93
CA ASP A 216 6.52 9.92 6.76
C ASP A 216 5.71 11.14 7.24
N GLU A 217 6.14 11.79 8.31
CA GLU A 217 5.50 13.03 8.77
C GLU A 217 5.65 14.17 7.75
N VAL A 218 6.82 14.32 7.13
CA VAL A 218 7.04 15.30 6.04
C VAL A 218 6.18 14.97 4.84
N LEU A 219 6.15 13.70 4.41
CA LEU A 219 5.34 13.24 3.29
C LEU A 219 3.85 13.50 3.55
N ARG A 220 3.36 13.11 4.72
CA ARG A 220 1.97 13.30 5.14
C ARG A 220 1.57 14.78 5.08
N LEU A 221 2.38 15.69 5.63
CA LEU A 221 2.11 17.13 5.62
C LEU A 221 2.10 17.69 4.19
N VAL A 222 2.98 17.22 3.30
CA VAL A 222 2.98 17.63 1.90
C VAL A 222 1.73 17.12 1.21
N TYR A 223 1.39 15.82 1.31
CA TYR A 223 0.21 15.25 0.67
C TYR A 223 -1.08 15.91 1.18
N GLU A 224 -1.22 16.11 2.49
CA GLU A 224 -2.37 16.80 3.08
C GLU A 224 -2.55 18.22 2.53
N SER A 225 -1.47 18.94 2.25
CA SER A 225 -1.55 20.29 1.67
C SER A 225 -2.15 20.34 0.27
N PHE A 226 -2.20 19.19 -0.42
CA PHE A 226 -2.82 18.99 -1.72
C PHE A 226 -4.11 18.15 -1.66
N GLU A 227 -4.62 17.87 -0.46
CA GLU A 227 -5.80 17.01 -0.24
C GLU A 227 -5.61 15.59 -0.81
N ILE A 228 -4.38 15.07 -0.77
CA ILE A 228 -4.01 13.72 -1.20
C ILE A 228 -3.96 12.83 0.05
N PRO A 229 -4.72 11.71 0.10
CA PRO A 229 -4.57 10.72 1.15
C PRO A 229 -3.23 10.00 1.02
N MET A 230 -2.68 9.56 2.15
CA MET A 230 -1.45 8.77 2.20
C MET A 230 -1.72 7.38 2.77
N ALA A 231 -1.25 6.35 2.09
CA ALA A 231 -1.28 4.98 2.57
C ALA A 231 -0.31 4.81 3.75
N ASP A 232 -0.81 4.32 4.88
CA ASP A 232 -0.03 4.14 6.10
C ASP A 232 0.70 2.79 6.08
N VAL A 233 1.82 2.77 5.36
CA VAL A 233 2.68 1.58 5.25
C VAL A 233 3.37 1.27 6.58
N ALA A 234 3.70 2.28 7.39
CA ALA A 234 4.26 2.07 8.72
C ALA A 234 3.30 1.29 9.62
N GLN A 235 2.00 1.56 9.54
CA GLN A 235 0.96 0.80 10.25
C GLN A 235 0.83 -0.63 9.70
N ALA A 236 0.84 -0.80 8.38
CA ALA A 236 0.75 -2.11 7.74
C ALA A 236 1.91 -3.04 8.17
N PHE A 237 3.10 -2.47 8.39
CA PHE A 237 4.29 -3.18 8.90
C PHE A 237 4.43 -3.12 10.43
N LYS A 238 3.44 -2.61 11.14
CA LYS A 238 3.41 -2.47 12.61
C LYS A 238 4.67 -1.84 13.20
N ILE A 239 5.27 -0.86 12.51
CA ILE A 239 6.58 -0.29 12.87
C ILE A 239 6.60 0.27 14.29
N ASP A 240 5.47 0.70 14.83
CA ASP A 240 5.34 1.27 16.17
C ASP A 240 5.11 0.22 17.27
N SER A 241 4.85 -1.04 16.92
CA SER A 241 4.54 -2.07 17.91
C SER A 241 5.82 -2.63 18.55
N THR A 242 5.92 -2.44 19.86
CA THR A 242 6.98 -3.02 20.69
C THR A 242 6.51 -4.22 21.52
N THR A 243 5.29 -4.71 21.25
CA THR A 243 4.75 -5.92 21.89
C THR A 243 5.65 -7.11 21.59
N THR A 244 6.03 -7.88 22.62
CA THR A 244 6.87 -9.04 22.43
C THR A 244 6.08 -10.22 21.87
N VAL A 245 6.56 -10.81 20.77
CA VAL A 245 5.99 -11.99 20.12
C VAL A 245 7.05 -13.08 19.95
N ASN A 246 6.63 -14.34 19.88
CA ASN A 246 7.52 -15.46 19.59
C ASN A 246 7.44 -15.85 18.13
N VAL A 247 8.57 -15.78 17.44
CA VAL A 247 8.69 -16.12 16.01
C VAL A 247 9.53 -17.39 15.86
N ALA A 248 8.99 -18.37 15.14
CA ALA A 248 9.71 -19.62 14.87
C ALA A 248 11.04 -19.35 14.15
N GLY A 249 12.15 -19.91 14.68
CA GLY A 249 13.49 -19.71 14.12
C GLY A 249 14.19 -18.40 14.51
N ILE A 250 13.46 -17.41 15.03
CA ILE A 250 14.01 -16.13 15.47
C ILE A 250 13.99 -16.03 17.02
N GLY A 251 12.93 -16.50 17.66
CA GLY A 251 12.73 -16.41 19.09
C GLY A 251 11.78 -15.29 19.53
N SER A 252 12.01 -14.75 20.74
CA SER A 252 11.18 -13.70 21.33
C SER A 252 11.69 -12.33 20.90
N VAL A 253 10.91 -11.60 20.08
CA VAL A 253 11.28 -10.32 19.49
C VAL A 253 10.11 -9.32 19.57
N PRO A 254 10.35 -8.00 19.45
CA PRO A 254 9.28 -7.03 19.23
C PRO A 254 8.49 -7.34 17.96
N GLU A 255 7.18 -7.04 17.97
CA GLU A 255 6.29 -7.32 16.84
C GLU A 255 6.72 -6.61 15.55
N ASN A 256 7.19 -5.38 15.64
CA ASN A 256 7.73 -4.65 14.46
C ASN A 256 8.92 -5.38 13.82
N VAL A 257 9.81 -6.00 14.62
CA VAL A 257 10.90 -6.84 14.11
C VAL A 257 10.34 -8.08 13.41
N ALA A 258 9.35 -8.73 14.04
CA ALA A 258 8.71 -9.91 13.48
C ALA A 258 8.05 -9.61 12.13
N GLU A 259 7.30 -8.51 12.04
CA GLU A 259 6.61 -8.11 10.81
C GLU A 259 7.59 -7.74 9.69
N VAL A 260 8.63 -6.94 9.99
CA VAL A 260 9.65 -6.61 8.98
C VAL A 260 10.36 -7.88 8.50
N CYS A 261 10.67 -8.84 9.38
CA CYS A 261 11.25 -10.11 8.98
C CYS A 261 10.31 -10.97 8.12
N GLN A 262 8.99 -10.90 8.37
CA GLN A 262 7.98 -11.63 7.62
C GLN A 262 7.67 -11.01 6.26
N LEU A 263 7.63 -9.68 6.20
CA LEU A 263 7.15 -8.91 5.05
C LEU A 263 8.28 -8.44 4.11
N THR A 264 9.54 -8.68 4.49
CA THR A 264 10.71 -8.25 3.70
C THR A 264 11.75 -9.35 3.54
N TRP A 265 12.73 -9.07 2.71
CA TRP A 265 13.90 -9.92 2.55
C TRP A 265 15.01 -9.66 3.59
N MET A 266 14.77 -8.81 4.61
CA MET A 266 15.78 -8.43 5.59
C MET A 266 16.31 -9.59 6.44
N CYS A 267 15.46 -10.55 6.79
CA CYS A 267 15.82 -11.67 7.67
C CYS A 267 16.15 -12.95 6.90
N GLN A 268 16.17 -12.90 5.57
CA GLN A 268 16.55 -14.05 4.76
C GLN A 268 18.07 -14.22 4.73
N PRO A 269 18.57 -15.47 4.63
CA PRO A 269 20.00 -15.74 4.49
C PRO A 269 20.52 -15.29 3.11
N GLU A 270 21.84 -15.05 3.02
CA GLU A 270 22.49 -14.87 1.73
C GLU A 270 22.23 -16.05 0.76
N PRO A 271 22.09 -15.78 -0.53
CA PRO A 271 22.27 -14.50 -1.24
C PRO A 271 21.01 -13.62 -1.33
N LEU A 272 19.86 -14.04 -0.78
CA LEU A 272 18.59 -13.30 -0.91
C LEU A 272 18.48 -12.13 0.08
N GLY A 273 19.04 -12.29 1.27
CA GLY A 273 19.06 -11.27 2.31
C GLY A 273 20.45 -11.07 2.92
N PRO A 274 20.60 -10.05 3.80
CA PRO A 274 19.61 -9.03 4.09
C PRO A 274 19.35 -8.10 2.90
N ASN A 275 18.09 -7.87 2.56
CA ASN A 275 17.68 -6.96 1.50
C ASN A 275 16.46 -6.15 1.94
N ILE A 276 16.49 -4.84 1.68
CA ILE A 276 15.52 -3.88 2.21
C ILE A 276 14.15 -3.93 1.55
N HIS A 277 14.00 -4.64 0.42
CA HIS A 277 12.74 -4.66 -0.33
C HIS A 277 11.70 -5.56 0.34
N PRO A 278 10.41 -5.27 0.16
CA PRO A 278 9.34 -6.18 0.51
C PRO A 278 9.45 -7.51 -0.24
N ASN A 279 8.94 -8.57 0.33
CA ASN A 279 8.59 -9.79 -0.41
C ASN A 279 7.12 -9.71 -0.85
N ASP A 280 6.59 -10.78 -1.45
CA ASP A 280 5.21 -10.83 -1.94
C ASP A 280 4.18 -10.43 -0.87
N LEU A 281 4.36 -10.91 0.37
CA LEU A 281 3.47 -10.55 1.48
C LEU A 281 3.59 -9.07 1.85
N GLY A 282 4.79 -8.51 1.80
CA GLY A 282 5.02 -7.10 2.06
C GLY A 282 4.41 -6.22 0.97
N TYR A 283 4.53 -6.60 -0.29
CA TYR A 283 3.90 -5.87 -1.40
C TYR A 283 2.37 -5.97 -1.33
N GLN A 284 1.80 -7.11 -0.94
CA GLN A 284 0.36 -7.23 -0.67
C GLN A 284 -0.08 -6.30 0.45
N ALA A 285 0.67 -6.24 1.56
CA ALA A 285 0.35 -5.34 2.67
C ALA A 285 0.40 -3.85 2.26
N ILE A 286 1.33 -3.46 1.38
CA ILE A 286 1.38 -2.10 0.82
C ILE A 286 0.17 -1.85 -0.09
N ALA A 287 -0.17 -2.80 -0.97
CA ALA A 287 -1.34 -2.71 -1.84
C ALA A 287 -2.63 -2.54 -1.04
N GLU A 288 -2.82 -3.31 0.03
CA GLU A 288 -3.96 -3.20 0.94
C GLU A 288 -4.03 -1.82 1.62
N ALA A 289 -2.87 -1.26 2.04
CA ALA A 289 -2.82 0.08 2.62
C ALA A 289 -3.20 1.17 1.60
N ILE A 290 -2.80 1.03 0.32
CA ILE A 290 -3.19 1.92 -0.76
C ILE A 290 -4.69 1.77 -1.08
N GLU A 291 -5.18 0.54 -1.19
CA GLU A 291 -6.60 0.24 -1.48
C GLU A 291 -7.55 0.91 -0.49
N GLN A 292 -7.19 0.97 0.80
CA GLN A 292 -7.97 1.64 1.84
C GLN A 292 -8.12 3.15 1.61
N GLN A 293 -7.28 3.76 0.78
CA GLN A 293 -7.33 5.18 0.45
C GLN A 293 -8.12 5.46 -0.84
N ILE A 294 -8.45 4.43 -1.62
CA ILE A 294 -9.22 4.62 -2.86
C ILE A 294 -10.66 4.92 -2.52
N THR A 295 -11.11 6.13 -2.86
CA THR A 295 -12.53 6.47 -2.81
C THR A 295 -13.30 5.74 -3.93
N PRO A 296 -14.61 5.50 -3.82
CA PRO A 296 -15.39 4.87 -4.89
C PRO A 296 -15.21 5.57 -6.25
N TRP A 297 -15.19 4.78 -7.30
CA TRP A 297 -15.02 5.24 -8.69
C TRP A 297 -16.26 5.93 -9.25
#